data_afbb2b96da75e1c81c57c092006bd05d
#
_entry.id   afbb2b96da75e1c81c57c092006bd05d
#
_cell.length_a   1.000
_cell.length_b   1.000
_cell.length_c   1.000
_cell.angle_alpha   90.00
_cell.angle_beta   90.00
_cell.angle_gamma   90.00
#
_symmetry.space_group_name_H-M   'P 1'
#
loop_
_entity.id
_entity.type
_entity.pdbx_description
1 polymer ?
#
loop_
_entity_poly.entity_id
_entity_poly.type
_entity_poly.pdbx_seq_one_letter_code
_entity_poly.pdbx_strand_id
1 'polypeptide(L)'
;MRAVVVTDQAVEVQDVKKPEPKPNEVLVQVRACGLNRADLMVAGGMAHGATGGAGTIVGMEFSGEVVGLGSEVKNFKEGDRVMCHGTESWADYAVADWGRTVKIPDTNMSFEQAATLPVSLYTMHNAIVTNGSLQSGETVLIQGASSGVGLMALQIAKLKGASLVIGSSTNEERRNKLAEFGADLAIDSRDTNWADQVLDATGGKGVDLIIDQLSGYVANDNLKATAIMGRIINVGRLGGFSGDFDFDLHAARRIHYIGVTFRTRSIDE
;
A
#
# COMPACT_ATOMS: atom_id res chain seq x y z
N MET A 1 12.14 17.59 -20.47
CA MET A 1 11.22 16.48 -20.38
C MET A 1 9.88 16.97 -19.87
N ARG A 2 8.78 16.33 -20.23
CA ARG A 2 7.46 16.67 -19.68
C ARG A 2 7.30 16.06 -18.30
N ALA A 3 6.65 16.77 -17.40
CA ALA A 3 6.26 16.29 -16.08
C ALA A 3 4.96 16.93 -15.61
N VAL A 4 4.24 16.27 -14.71
CA VAL A 4 3.05 16.81 -14.04
C VAL A 4 3.51 17.51 -12.77
N VAL A 5 3.42 18.83 -12.75
CA VAL A 5 3.94 19.71 -11.70
C VAL A 5 2.79 20.35 -10.93
N VAL A 6 2.89 20.37 -9.61
CA VAL A 6 1.97 21.09 -8.73
C VAL A 6 2.20 22.59 -8.88
N THR A 7 1.13 23.34 -9.14
CA THR A 7 1.10 24.81 -9.17
C THR A 7 0.26 25.35 -8.02
N ASP A 8 0.21 26.66 -7.86
CA ASP A 8 -0.64 27.29 -6.83
C ASP A 8 -2.16 27.07 -7.04
N GLN A 9 -2.57 26.66 -8.24
CA GLN A 9 -3.98 26.52 -8.60
C GLN A 9 -4.40 25.07 -8.91
N ALA A 10 -3.48 24.23 -9.42
CA ALA A 10 -3.77 22.88 -9.90
C ALA A 10 -2.48 22.10 -10.15
N VAL A 11 -2.58 21.00 -10.88
CA VAL A 11 -1.44 20.33 -11.52
C VAL A 11 -1.42 20.63 -13.01
N GLU A 12 -0.23 20.84 -13.56
CA GLU A 12 -0.04 21.16 -14.97
C GLU A 12 1.09 20.31 -15.57
N VAL A 13 0.98 20.03 -16.87
CA VAL A 13 2.09 19.45 -17.62
C VAL A 13 3.05 20.55 -18.01
N GLN A 14 4.29 20.46 -17.53
CA GLN A 14 5.34 21.45 -17.78
C GLN A 14 6.60 20.79 -18.34
N ASP A 15 7.38 21.56 -19.08
CA ASP A 15 8.75 21.18 -19.47
C ASP A 15 9.72 21.48 -18.33
N VAL A 16 10.37 20.43 -17.84
CA VAL A 16 11.34 20.50 -16.73
C VAL A 16 12.69 19.91 -17.13
N LYS A 17 13.73 20.18 -16.35
CA LYS A 17 15.05 19.56 -16.57
C LYS A 17 14.94 18.03 -16.35
N LYS A 18 15.55 17.25 -17.24
CA LYS A 18 15.70 15.79 -17.03
C LYS A 18 16.59 15.56 -15.81
N PRO A 19 16.21 14.67 -14.86
CA PRO A 19 17.03 14.39 -13.69
C PRO A 19 18.31 13.65 -14.07
N GLU A 20 19.34 13.84 -13.24
CA GLU A 20 20.59 13.11 -13.31
C GLU A 20 20.65 12.14 -12.12
N PRO A 21 20.98 10.86 -12.31
CA PRO A 21 20.99 9.90 -11.21
C PRO A 21 22.16 10.20 -10.27
N LYS A 22 21.89 10.15 -8.95
CA LYS A 22 22.93 10.14 -7.92
C LYS A 22 23.69 8.82 -7.94
N PRO A 23 24.82 8.69 -7.21
CA PRO A 23 25.64 7.49 -7.22
C PRO A 23 24.86 6.18 -6.98
N ASN A 24 23.85 6.20 -6.12
CA ASN A 24 22.99 5.07 -5.76
C ASN A 24 21.66 5.01 -6.50
N GLU A 25 21.44 5.79 -7.56
CA GLU A 25 20.17 5.87 -8.28
C GLU A 25 20.25 5.29 -9.69
N VAL A 26 19.14 4.73 -10.14
CA VAL A 26 18.90 4.39 -11.54
C VAL A 26 18.07 5.50 -12.17
N LEU A 27 18.38 5.88 -13.40
CA LEU A 27 17.56 6.76 -14.23
C LEU A 27 16.72 5.88 -15.15
N VAL A 28 15.41 6.07 -15.09
CA VAL A 28 14.45 5.26 -15.85
C VAL A 28 13.68 6.15 -16.83
N GLN A 29 13.57 5.70 -18.07
CA GLN A 29 12.57 6.21 -18.99
C GLN A 29 11.22 5.60 -18.61
N VAL A 30 10.32 6.42 -18.06
CA VAL A 30 9.03 5.98 -17.55
C VAL A 30 8.13 5.56 -18.69
N ARG A 31 7.54 4.37 -18.58
CA ARG A 31 6.57 3.82 -19.52
C ARG A 31 5.15 3.81 -18.93
N ALA A 32 5.05 3.63 -17.62
CA ALA A 32 3.80 3.73 -16.87
C ALA A 32 4.07 4.19 -15.44
N CYS A 33 3.14 4.90 -14.84
CA CYS A 33 3.15 5.26 -13.42
C CYS A 33 1.89 4.73 -12.73
N GLY A 34 2.06 4.26 -11.49
CA GLY A 34 0.95 3.90 -10.63
C GLY A 34 0.28 5.14 -10.06
N LEU A 35 -0.99 5.00 -9.67
CA LEU A 35 -1.80 6.07 -9.11
C LEU A 35 -2.15 5.73 -7.66
N ASN A 36 -1.72 6.56 -6.75
CA ASN A 36 -1.93 6.37 -5.32
C ASN A 36 -2.77 7.50 -4.71
N ARG A 37 -3.47 7.20 -3.61
CA ARG A 37 -4.23 8.22 -2.89
C ARG A 37 -3.33 9.37 -2.38
N ALA A 38 -2.08 9.07 -2.05
CA ALA A 38 -1.11 10.08 -1.65
C ALA A 38 -0.77 11.06 -2.78
N ASP A 39 -0.76 10.60 -4.02
CA ASP A 39 -0.55 11.47 -5.19
C ASP A 39 -1.67 12.52 -5.32
N LEU A 40 -2.92 12.15 -4.99
CA LEU A 40 -4.04 13.10 -4.96
C LEU A 40 -3.88 14.15 -3.87
N MET A 41 -3.27 13.81 -2.72
CA MET A 41 -2.98 14.78 -1.67
C MET A 41 -1.92 15.77 -2.13
N VAL A 42 -0.87 15.28 -2.76
CA VAL A 42 0.21 16.11 -3.32
C VAL A 42 -0.33 16.99 -4.46
N ALA A 43 -1.10 16.42 -5.38
CA ALA A 43 -1.75 17.15 -6.47
C ALA A 43 -2.74 18.23 -5.96
N GLY A 44 -3.35 18.01 -4.80
CA GLY A 44 -4.20 18.99 -4.11
C GLY A 44 -3.44 20.01 -3.26
N GLY A 45 -2.10 20.09 -3.39
CA GLY A 45 -1.23 21.06 -2.69
C GLY A 45 -0.88 20.69 -1.24
N MET A 46 -1.31 19.50 -0.77
CA MET A 46 -0.94 19.00 0.57
C MET A 46 0.41 18.29 0.53
N ALA A 47 1.11 18.29 1.67
CA ALA A 47 2.34 17.52 1.80
C ALA A 47 2.04 16.05 2.16
N HIS A 48 2.80 15.12 1.55
CA HIS A 48 2.88 13.72 1.97
C HIS A 48 4.34 13.34 2.24
N GLY A 49 4.70 13.26 3.51
CA GLY A 49 6.11 13.14 3.92
C GLY A 49 6.90 14.39 3.53
N ALA A 50 7.99 14.21 2.81
CA ALA A 50 8.85 15.30 2.32
C ALA A 50 8.38 15.86 0.95
N THR A 51 7.36 15.29 0.34
CA THR A 51 6.87 15.64 -1.01
C THR A 51 5.61 16.50 -0.91
N GLY A 52 5.59 17.65 -1.59
CA GLY A 52 4.41 18.54 -1.62
C GLY A 52 4.78 20.00 -1.87
N GLY A 53 3.77 20.83 -2.14
CA GLY A 53 3.92 22.24 -2.45
C GLY A 53 4.16 22.53 -3.94
N ALA A 54 4.07 23.81 -4.30
CA ALA A 54 4.27 24.26 -5.67
C ALA A 54 5.68 23.91 -6.20
N GLY A 55 5.77 23.50 -7.46
CA GLY A 55 7.00 23.04 -8.10
C GLY A 55 7.27 21.54 -7.94
N THR A 56 6.51 20.82 -7.08
CA THR A 56 6.68 19.37 -6.91
C THR A 56 6.16 18.61 -8.13
N ILE A 57 6.95 17.67 -8.64
CA ILE A 57 6.47 16.67 -9.61
C ILE A 57 5.74 15.57 -8.85
N VAL A 58 4.53 15.21 -9.29
CA VAL A 58 3.71 14.20 -8.63
C VAL A 58 4.22 12.78 -8.93
N GLY A 59 3.82 11.80 -8.11
CA GLY A 59 3.99 10.37 -8.34
C GLY A 59 5.05 9.73 -7.46
N MET A 60 4.76 8.48 -7.02
CA MET A 60 5.62 7.73 -6.11
C MET A 60 5.96 6.32 -6.56
N GLU A 61 5.37 5.84 -7.66
CA GLU A 61 5.72 4.54 -8.25
C GLU A 61 5.60 4.57 -9.77
N PHE A 62 6.43 3.78 -10.41
CA PHE A 62 6.51 3.73 -11.87
C PHE A 62 7.18 2.44 -12.35
N SER A 63 7.07 2.22 -13.65
CA SER A 63 7.82 1.20 -14.38
C SER A 63 8.39 1.77 -15.67
N GLY A 64 9.45 1.18 -16.16
CA GLY A 64 10.08 1.64 -17.39
C GLY A 64 11.38 0.89 -17.70
N GLU A 65 12.20 1.53 -18.52
CA GLU A 65 13.50 1.02 -18.93
C GLU A 65 14.63 1.85 -18.33
N VAL A 66 15.64 1.19 -17.79
CA VAL A 66 16.85 1.86 -17.29
C VAL A 66 17.61 2.48 -18.46
N VAL A 67 17.90 3.78 -18.36
CA VAL A 67 18.62 4.54 -19.39
C VAL A 67 19.85 5.28 -18.85
N GLY A 68 20.18 5.05 -17.57
CA GLY A 68 21.36 5.58 -16.93
C GLY A 68 21.52 5.02 -15.54
N LEU A 69 22.74 5.02 -15.03
CA LEU A 69 23.10 4.41 -13.75
C LEU A 69 24.06 5.32 -12.99
N GLY A 70 23.82 5.47 -11.70
CA GLY A 70 24.79 6.03 -10.77
C GLY A 70 25.98 5.09 -10.55
N SER A 71 27.09 5.65 -10.11
CA SER A 71 28.37 4.92 -10.02
C SER A 71 28.41 3.79 -8.98
N GLU A 72 27.46 3.76 -8.04
CA GLU A 72 27.36 2.74 -6.99
C GLU A 72 26.27 1.72 -7.25
N VAL A 73 25.49 1.88 -8.33
CA VAL A 73 24.41 0.96 -8.69
C VAL A 73 24.98 -0.40 -9.05
N LYS A 74 24.39 -1.45 -8.45
CA LYS A 74 24.75 -2.84 -8.69
C LYS A 74 23.54 -3.59 -9.23
N ASN A 75 23.81 -4.65 -10.01
CA ASN A 75 22.81 -5.61 -10.53
C ASN A 75 21.83 -5.05 -11.56
N PHE A 76 22.01 -3.83 -12.04
CA PHE A 76 21.23 -3.22 -13.12
C PHE A 76 22.14 -2.83 -14.29
N LYS A 77 21.55 -2.76 -15.48
CA LYS A 77 22.18 -2.25 -16.71
C LYS A 77 21.15 -1.48 -17.53
N GLU A 78 21.63 -0.64 -18.44
CA GLU A 78 20.76 0.02 -19.43
C GLU A 78 19.98 -1.02 -20.25
N GLY A 79 18.71 -0.72 -20.49
CA GLY A 79 17.76 -1.62 -21.14
C GLY A 79 17.04 -2.58 -20.18
N ASP A 80 17.43 -2.67 -18.90
CA ASP A 80 16.67 -3.48 -17.95
C ASP A 80 15.25 -2.90 -17.77
N ARG A 81 14.24 -3.78 -17.83
CA ARG A 81 12.85 -3.45 -17.51
C ARG A 81 12.66 -3.48 -16.01
N VAL A 82 12.22 -2.37 -15.43
CA VAL A 82 12.13 -2.21 -13.96
C VAL A 82 10.81 -1.64 -13.51
N MET A 83 10.45 -1.95 -12.26
CA MET A 83 9.42 -1.29 -11.49
C MET A 83 10.04 -0.70 -10.22
N CYS A 84 9.65 0.52 -9.85
CA CYS A 84 10.33 1.31 -8.86
C CYS A 84 9.35 1.96 -7.87
N HIS A 85 9.72 2.02 -6.61
CA HIS A 85 9.18 2.96 -5.64
C HIS A 85 10.13 4.14 -5.52
N GLY A 86 9.67 5.32 -5.92
CA GLY A 86 10.49 6.54 -5.96
C GLY A 86 9.64 7.79 -5.73
N THR A 87 10.07 8.89 -6.28
CA THR A 87 9.35 10.17 -6.28
C THR A 87 9.35 10.75 -7.69
N GLU A 88 8.50 11.77 -7.92
CA GLU A 88 8.52 12.54 -9.18
C GLU A 88 8.27 11.69 -10.44
N SER A 89 7.43 10.67 -10.33
CA SER A 89 7.26 9.66 -11.37
C SER A 89 6.24 9.98 -12.45
N TRP A 90 5.41 11.02 -12.28
CA TRP A 90 4.51 11.47 -13.34
C TRP A 90 5.27 12.36 -14.33
N ALA A 91 6.29 11.79 -14.95
CA ALA A 91 7.21 12.45 -15.86
C ALA A 91 7.73 11.48 -16.93
N ASP A 92 8.32 12.00 -18.01
CA ASP A 92 8.95 11.17 -19.04
C ASP A 92 10.15 10.36 -18.51
N TYR A 93 10.85 10.87 -17.47
CA TYR A 93 11.98 10.24 -16.80
C TYR A 93 11.90 10.46 -15.30
N ALA A 94 12.28 9.45 -14.52
CA ALA A 94 12.37 9.52 -13.07
C ALA A 94 13.62 8.79 -12.58
N VAL A 95 14.06 9.13 -11.36
CA VAL A 95 15.14 8.43 -10.67
C VAL A 95 14.58 7.64 -9.49
N ALA A 96 15.20 6.51 -9.18
CA ALA A 96 14.91 5.75 -7.98
C ALA A 96 16.21 5.18 -7.40
N ASP A 97 16.26 5.05 -6.08
CA ASP A 97 17.32 4.29 -5.42
C ASP A 97 17.31 2.83 -5.91
N TRP A 98 18.49 2.28 -6.19
CA TRP A 98 18.58 0.92 -6.72
C TRP A 98 18.04 -0.13 -5.73
N GLY A 99 18.08 0.13 -4.42
CA GLY A 99 17.48 -0.72 -3.39
C GLY A 99 15.94 -0.73 -3.39
N ARG A 100 15.31 0.27 -4.04
CA ARG A 100 13.86 0.37 -4.25
C ARG A 100 13.44 0.08 -5.69
N THR A 101 14.34 -0.51 -6.46
CA THR A 101 14.14 -0.88 -7.85
C THR A 101 14.16 -2.38 -7.99
N VAL A 102 13.18 -2.93 -8.69
CA VAL A 102 13.04 -4.37 -8.93
C VAL A 102 12.94 -4.63 -10.42
N LYS A 103 13.68 -5.61 -10.93
CA LYS A 103 13.51 -6.05 -12.33
C LYS A 103 12.11 -6.64 -12.50
N ILE A 104 11.43 -6.24 -13.57
CA ILE A 104 10.17 -6.88 -13.94
C ILE A 104 10.49 -8.33 -14.33
N PRO A 105 9.81 -9.33 -13.75
CA PRO A 105 10.06 -10.73 -14.09
C PRO A 105 9.96 -10.98 -15.61
N ASP A 106 10.73 -11.94 -16.11
CA ASP A 106 10.67 -12.41 -17.51
C ASP A 106 9.36 -13.17 -17.77
N THR A 107 8.25 -12.46 -17.62
CA THR A 107 6.88 -12.89 -17.87
C THR A 107 6.27 -11.95 -18.90
N ASN A 108 5.05 -12.22 -19.31
CA ASN A 108 4.29 -11.32 -20.18
C ASN A 108 3.76 -10.07 -19.46
N MET A 109 4.32 -9.69 -18.29
CA MET A 109 3.90 -8.53 -17.51
C MET A 109 4.21 -7.25 -18.29
N SER A 110 3.17 -6.43 -18.51
CA SER A 110 3.32 -5.12 -19.14
C SER A 110 3.89 -4.10 -18.17
N PHE A 111 4.33 -2.94 -18.66
CA PHE A 111 4.76 -1.83 -17.80
C PHE A 111 3.61 -1.29 -16.96
N GLU A 112 2.40 -1.24 -17.52
CA GLU A 112 1.21 -0.79 -16.80
C GLU A 112 0.89 -1.70 -15.61
N GLN A 113 0.97 -3.01 -15.80
CA GLN A 113 0.81 -3.98 -14.70
C GLN A 113 1.91 -3.80 -13.66
N ALA A 114 3.16 -3.71 -14.08
CA ALA A 114 4.32 -3.57 -13.20
C ALA A 114 4.27 -2.27 -12.38
N ALA A 115 3.80 -1.16 -12.96
CA ALA A 115 3.70 0.13 -12.29
C ALA A 115 2.73 0.14 -11.09
N THR A 116 1.78 -0.80 -11.02
CA THR A 116 0.80 -0.88 -9.91
C THR A 116 1.28 -1.69 -8.71
N LEU A 117 2.45 -2.30 -8.79
CA LEU A 117 2.93 -3.27 -7.80
C LEU A 117 3.79 -2.66 -6.67
N PRO A 118 4.73 -1.73 -6.91
CA PRO A 118 5.74 -1.38 -5.91
C PRO A 118 5.15 -0.94 -4.57
N VAL A 119 4.29 0.08 -4.55
CA VAL A 119 3.70 0.59 -3.32
C VAL A 119 2.84 -0.46 -2.62
N SER A 120 2.04 -1.20 -3.39
CA SER A 120 1.14 -2.22 -2.83
C SER A 120 1.91 -3.41 -2.25
N LEU A 121 2.94 -3.91 -2.93
CA LEU A 121 3.79 -5.00 -2.46
C LEU A 121 4.56 -4.62 -1.20
N TYR A 122 5.28 -3.48 -1.21
CA TYR A 122 6.05 -3.04 -0.04
C TYR A 122 5.16 -2.80 1.16
N THR A 123 4.03 -2.12 0.96
CA THR A 123 3.09 -1.81 2.03
C THR A 123 2.52 -3.08 2.65
N MET A 124 2.05 -4.01 1.84
CA MET A 124 1.36 -5.18 2.35
C MET A 124 2.31 -6.29 2.80
N HIS A 125 3.47 -6.44 2.18
CA HIS A 125 4.52 -7.29 2.73
C HIS A 125 4.94 -6.80 4.13
N ASN A 126 5.18 -5.51 4.28
CA ASN A 126 5.54 -4.93 5.58
C ASN A 126 4.42 -5.09 6.62
N ALA A 127 3.16 -4.90 6.23
CA ALA A 127 2.02 -5.01 7.13
C ALA A 127 1.75 -6.47 7.53
N ILE A 128 1.73 -7.39 6.58
CA ILE A 128 1.30 -8.79 6.81
C ILE A 128 2.46 -9.66 7.30
N VAL A 129 3.63 -9.54 6.65
CA VAL A 129 4.77 -10.44 6.91
C VAL A 129 5.65 -9.90 8.02
N THR A 130 6.12 -8.64 7.89
CA THR A 130 7.10 -8.08 8.83
C THR A 130 6.48 -7.75 10.19
N ASN A 131 5.44 -6.92 10.21
CA ASN A 131 4.82 -6.47 11.48
C ASN A 131 3.67 -7.36 11.92
N GLY A 132 2.85 -7.83 10.99
CA GLY A 132 1.76 -8.76 11.25
C GLY A 132 2.23 -10.17 11.60
N SER A 133 3.42 -10.56 11.14
CA SER A 133 4.02 -11.89 11.39
C SER A 133 3.03 -13.03 11.14
N LEU A 134 2.24 -12.92 10.05
CA LEU A 134 1.19 -13.88 9.72
C LEU A 134 1.75 -15.29 9.61
N GLN A 135 1.18 -16.22 10.37
CA GLN A 135 1.50 -17.64 10.32
C GLN A 135 0.49 -18.42 9.47
N SER A 136 0.93 -19.50 8.86
CA SER A 136 0.03 -20.43 8.17
C SER A 136 -1.02 -20.98 9.13
N GLY A 137 -2.28 -21.01 8.69
CA GLY A 137 -3.42 -21.44 9.49
C GLY A 137 -4.10 -20.31 10.29
N GLU A 138 -3.50 -19.12 10.42
CA GLU A 138 -4.16 -17.97 11.04
C GLU A 138 -5.27 -17.38 10.17
N THR A 139 -6.13 -16.59 10.80
CA THR A 139 -7.27 -15.90 10.18
C THR A 139 -6.96 -14.41 10.04
N VAL A 140 -7.38 -13.80 8.91
CA VAL A 140 -7.04 -12.39 8.60
C VAL A 140 -8.26 -11.61 8.14
N LEU A 141 -8.43 -10.41 8.66
CA LEU A 141 -9.35 -9.40 8.13
C LEU A 141 -8.57 -8.27 7.44
N ILE A 142 -8.92 -7.98 6.19
CA ILE A 142 -8.38 -6.85 5.42
C ILE A 142 -9.46 -5.77 5.34
N GLN A 143 -9.32 -4.72 6.12
CA GLN A 143 -10.17 -3.54 6.05
C GLN A 143 -9.84 -2.70 4.81
N GLY A 144 -10.87 -2.28 4.05
CA GLY A 144 -10.70 -1.56 2.80
C GLY A 144 -10.09 -2.41 1.68
N ALA A 145 -10.46 -3.69 1.63
CA ALA A 145 -9.91 -4.71 0.74
C ALA A 145 -10.06 -4.42 -0.76
N SER A 146 -11.01 -3.58 -1.17
CA SER A 146 -11.23 -3.22 -2.58
C SER A 146 -10.30 -2.11 -3.11
N SER A 147 -9.38 -1.61 -2.30
CA SER A 147 -8.29 -0.73 -2.76
C SER A 147 -7.16 -1.53 -3.42
N GLY A 148 -6.32 -0.89 -4.25
CA GLY A 148 -5.19 -1.58 -4.88
C GLY A 148 -4.29 -2.30 -3.87
N VAL A 149 -3.93 -1.64 -2.77
CA VAL A 149 -3.17 -2.27 -1.67
C VAL A 149 -3.98 -3.37 -0.95
N GLY A 150 -5.31 -3.21 -0.83
CA GLY A 150 -6.18 -4.22 -0.22
C GLY A 150 -6.28 -5.49 -1.05
N LEU A 151 -6.42 -5.38 -2.37
CA LEU A 151 -6.42 -6.54 -3.27
C LEU A 151 -5.07 -7.29 -3.21
N MET A 152 -3.96 -6.57 -3.06
CA MET A 152 -2.65 -7.18 -2.84
C MET A 152 -2.57 -7.89 -1.49
N ALA A 153 -3.16 -7.30 -0.43
CA ALA A 153 -3.20 -7.91 0.90
C ALA A 153 -3.92 -9.25 0.91
N LEU A 154 -5.07 -9.36 0.23
CA LEU A 154 -5.82 -10.62 0.10
C LEU A 154 -4.94 -11.72 -0.50
N GLN A 155 -4.25 -11.42 -1.60
CA GLN A 155 -3.37 -12.37 -2.29
C GLN A 155 -2.18 -12.79 -1.41
N ILE A 156 -1.51 -11.84 -0.75
CA ILE A 156 -0.39 -12.14 0.14
C ILE A 156 -0.85 -13.00 1.32
N ALA A 157 -2.01 -12.71 1.93
CA ALA A 157 -2.56 -13.50 3.02
C ALA A 157 -2.80 -14.96 2.60
N LYS A 158 -3.38 -15.18 1.41
CA LYS A 158 -3.55 -16.52 0.85
C LYS A 158 -2.24 -17.24 0.58
N LEU A 159 -1.28 -16.56 -0.04
CA LEU A 159 0.06 -17.12 -0.32
C LEU A 159 0.79 -17.49 0.98
N LYS A 160 0.56 -16.76 2.08
CA LYS A 160 1.11 -17.08 3.40
C LYS A 160 0.38 -18.19 4.12
N GLY A 161 -0.68 -18.75 3.53
CA GLY A 161 -1.41 -19.89 4.08
C GLY A 161 -2.44 -19.53 5.14
N ALA A 162 -3.01 -18.32 5.13
CA ALA A 162 -4.13 -17.97 5.99
C ALA A 162 -5.30 -18.95 5.78
N SER A 163 -5.87 -19.44 6.87
CA SER A 163 -6.99 -20.41 6.84
C SER A 163 -8.33 -19.75 6.49
N LEU A 164 -8.48 -18.47 6.82
CA LEU A 164 -9.63 -17.65 6.50
C LEU A 164 -9.17 -16.22 6.20
N VAL A 165 -9.53 -15.71 5.03
CA VAL A 165 -9.26 -14.34 4.61
C VAL A 165 -10.59 -13.60 4.42
N ILE A 166 -10.83 -12.59 5.26
CA ILE A 166 -12.03 -11.76 5.22
C ILE A 166 -11.64 -10.41 4.60
N GLY A 167 -12.40 -9.93 3.63
CA GLY A 167 -12.19 -8.63 3.00
C GLY A 167 -13.37 -7.69 3.22
N SER A 168 -13.13 -6.41 3.59
CA SER A 168 -14.21 -5.43 3.68
C SER A 168 -14.24 -4.45 2.52
N SER A 169 -15.44 -4.09 2.08
CA SER A 169 -15.67 -3.00 1.13
C SER A 169 -17.08 -2.44 1.28
N THR A 170 -17.21 -1.11 1.34
CA THR A 170 -18.50 -0.41 1.40
C THR A 170 -19.20 -0.33 0.03
N ASN A 171 -18.50 -0.64 -1.05
CA ASN A 171 -19.08 -0.70 -2.40
C ASN A 171 -19.45 -2.16 -2.72
N GLU A 172 -20.74 -2.42 -2.94
CA GLU A 172 -21.27 -3.77 -3.17
C GLU A 172 -20.68 -4.45 -4.40
N GLU A 173 -20.59 -3.74 -5.54
CA GLU A 173 -20.03 -4.30 -6.77
C GLU A 173 -18.57 -4.76 -6.59
N ARG A 174 -17.75 -3.92 -5.91
CA ARG A 174 -16.36 -4.26 -5.61
C ARG A 174 -16.27 -5.37 -4.56
N ARG A 175 -17.17 -5.37 -3.58
CA ARG A 175 -17.23 -6.40 -2.53
C ARG A 175 -17.48 -7.79 -3.13
N ASN A 176 -18.37 -7.89 -4.10
CA ASN A 176 -18.68 -9.13 -4.80
C ASN A 176 -17.52 -9.71 -5.61
N LYS A 177 -16.51 -8.89 -5.94
CA LYS A 177 -15.32 -9.31 -6.68
C LYS A 177 -14.13 -9.70 -5.78
N LEU A 178 -14.21 -9.51 -4.45
CA LEU A 178 -13.08 -9.78 -3.55
C LEU A 178 -12.66 -11.26 -3.55
N ALA A 179 -13.59 -12.17 -3.81
CA ALA A 179 -13.29 -13.60 -3.92
C ALA A 179 -12.32 -13.92 -5.06
N GLU A 180 -12.35 -13.16 -6.16
CA GLU A 180 -11.41 -13.31 -7.28
C GLU A 180 -9.95 -13.02 -6.88
N PHE A 181 -9.76 -12.29 -5.77
CA PHE A 181 -8.46 -11.92 -5.22
C PHE A 181 -8.10 -12.70 -3.94
N GLY A 182 -8.91 -13.68 -3.55
CA GLY A 182 -8.60 -14.59 -2.44
C GLY A 182 -9.36 -14.33 -1.14
N ALA A 183 -10.40 -13.50 -1.12
CA ALA A 183 -11.27 -13.41 0.04
C ALA A 183 -12.19 -14.66 0.13
N ASP A 184 -12.27 -15.28 1.30
CA ASP A 184 -13.21 -16.35 1.59
C ASP A 184 -14.58 -15.80 2.03
N LEU A 185 -14.56 -14.62 2.68
CA LEU A 185 -15.73 -13.87 3.12
C LEU A 185 -15.57 -12.39 2.78
N ALA A 186 -16.63 -11.77 2.30
CA ALA A 186 -16.68 -10.35 1.99
C ALA A 186 -17.75 -9.65 2.84
N ILE A 187 -17.37 -8.58 3.56
CA ILE A 187 -18.25 -7.85 4.47
C ILE A 187 -18.32 -6.35 4.13
N ASP A 188 -19.38 -5.69 4.61
CA ASP A 188 -19.48 -4.23 4.55
C ASP A 188 -19.07 -3.61 5.89
N SER A 189 -17.98 -2.86 5.92
CA SER A 189 -17.49 -2.20 7.15
C SER A 189 -18.39 -1.07 7.67
N ARG A 190 -19.48 -0.73 6.96
CA ARG A 190 -20.53 0.20 7.43
C ARG A 190 -21.77 -0.51 7.95
N ASP A 191 -21.90 -1.80 7.74
CA ASP A 191 -22.93 -2.60 8.42
C ASP A 191 -22.61 -2.59 9.92
N THR A 192 -23.57 -2.23 10.75
CA THR A 192 -23.41 -2.19 12.23
C THR A 192 -23.07 -3.54 12.84
N ASN A 193 -23.33 -4.62 12.12
CA ASN A 193 -23.11 -6.01 12.58
C ASN A 193 -21.87 -6.67 11.94
N TRP A 194 -21.02 -5.92 11.22
CA TRP A 194 -19.89 -6.54 10.53
C TRP A 194 -18.90 -7.25 11.47
N ALA A 195 -18.70 -6.72 12.67
CA ALA A 195 -17.83 -7.37 13.66
C ALA A 195 -18.41 -8.69 14.16
N ASP A 196 -19.74 -8.79 14.30
CA ASP A 196 -20.42 -10.04 14.66
C ASP A 196 -20.32 -11.06 13.52
N GLN A 197 -20.43 -10.64 12.25
CA GLN A 197 -20.17 -11.52 11.10
C GLN A 197 -18.75 -12.11 11.13
N VAL A 198 -17.75 -11.34 11.53
CA VAL A 198 -16.37 -11.83 11.70
C VAL A 198 -16.28 -12.83 12.86
N LEU A 199 -16.94 -12.54 14.01
CA LEU A 199 -16.99 -13.46 15.14
C LEU A 199 -17.67 -14.78 14.76
N ASP A 200 -18.79 -14.73 14.06
CA ASP A 200 -19.50 -15.92 13.59
C ASP A 200 -18.62 -16.78 12.69
N ALA A 201 -17.93 -16.16 11.72
CA ALA A 201 -17.02 -16.83 10.80
C ALA A 201 -15.80 -17.46 11.50
N THR A 202 -15.45 -17.00 12.69
CA THR A 202 -14.30 -17.48 13.49
C THR A 202 -14.70 -18.28 14.72
N GLY A 203 -15.97 -18.71 14.82
CA GLY A 203 -16.51 -19.45 15.97
C GLY A 203 -16.42 -18.67 17.30
N GLY A 204 -16.64 -17.37 17.26
CA GLY A 204 -16.62 -16.46 18.41
C GLY A 204 -15.24 -16.00 18.86
N LYS A 205 -14.17 -16.46 18.23
CA LYS A 205 -12.78 -16.12 18.65
C LYS A 205 -12.31 -14.75 18.16
N GLY A 206 -12.76 -14.32 16.99
CA GLY A 206 -12.22 -13.20 16.24
C GLY A 206 -11.03 -13.61 15.36
N VAL A 207 -10.52 -12.69 14.54
CA VAL A 207 -9.38 -12.94 13.65
C VAL A 207 -8.04 -12.70 14.36
N ASP A 208 -7.03 -13.47 13.96
CA ASP A 208 -5.67 -13.36 14.51
C ASP A 208 -4.96 -12.08 14.07
N LEU A 209 -5.26 -11.59 12.87
CA LEU A 209 -4.65 -10.42 12.27
C LEU A 209 -5.67 -9.52 11.58
N ILE A 210 -5.63 -8.22 11.85
CA ILE A 210 -6.34 -7.19 11.07
C ILE A 210 -5.32 -6.30 10.36
N ILE A 211 -5.48 -6.13 9.05
CA ILE A 211 -4.80 -5.10 8.26
C ILE A 211 -5.76 -3.93 8.09
N ASP A 212 -5.53 -2.87 8.85
CA ASP A 212 -6.44 -1.74 8.92
C ASP A 212 -5.99 -0.59 8.02
N GLN A 213 -6.72 -0.38 6.92
CA GLN A 213 -6.53 0.76 6.03
C GLN A 213 -7.56 1.88 6.28
N LEU A 214 -8.52 1.66 7.18
CA LEU A 214 -9.63 2.58 7.43
C LEU A 214 -9.36 3.47 8.64
N SER A 215 -9.04 2.88 9.79
CA SER A 215 -8.96 3.60 11.07
C SER A 215 -10.29 4.32 11.42
N GLY A 216 -10.25 5.33 12.27
CA GLY A 216 -11.41 6.16 12.56
C GLY A 216 -12.60 5.33 13.07
N TYR A 217 -13.70 5.32 12.32
CA TYR A 217 -14.97 4.73 12.74
C TYR A 217 -14.96 3.21 12.98
N VAL A 218 -13.98 2.47 12.46
CA VAL A 218 -13.90 1.00 12.65
C VAL A 218 -13.05 0.59 13.85
N ALA A 219 -12.43 1.55 14.57
CA ALA A 219 -11.41 1.24 15.58
C ALA A 219 -11.91 0.30 16.68
N ASN A 220 -13.03 0.59 17.32
CA ASN A 220 -13.58 -0.23 18.39
C ASN A 220 -14.14 -1.57 17.90
N ASP A 221 -14.75 -1.60 16.72
CA ASP A 221 -15.23 -2.84 16.13
C ASP A 221 -14.07 -3.73 15.68
N ASN A 222 -12.94 -3.14 15.23
CA ASN A 222 -11.71 -3.89 15.01
C ASN A 222 -11.22 -4.57 16.31
N LEU A 223 -11.27 -3.86 17.45
CA LEU A 223 -10.93 -4.49 18.75
C LEU A 223 -11.87 -5.66 19.07
N LYS A 224 -13.18 -5.49 18.84
CA LYS A 224 -14.19 -6.55 19.03
C LYS A 224 -13.94 -7.76 18.14
N ALA A 225 -13.61 -7.53 16.87
CA ALA A 225 -13.40 -8.58 15.86
C ALA A 225 -12.02 -9.27 15.96
N THR A 226 -11.08 -8.75 16.76
CA THR A 226 -9.73 -9.30 16.91
C THR A 226 -9.70 -10.37 18.00
N ALA A 227 -9.02 -11.48 17.77
CA ALA A 227 -8.82 -12.54 18.75
C ALA A 227 -8.00 -12.08 19.96
N ILE A 228 -8.07 -12.81 21.09
CA ILE A 228 -7.17 -12.56 22.24
C ILE A 228 -5.72 -12.76 21.78
N MET A 229 -4.84 -11.81 22.11
CA MET A 229 -3.44 -11.73 21.65
C MET A 229 -3.31 -11.49 20.13
N GLY A 230 -4.40 -11.15 19.43
CA GLY A 230 -4.36 -10.79 18.02
C GLY A 230 -3.62 -9.49 17.74
N ARG A 231 -3.43 -9.19 16.47
CA ARG A 231 -2.66 -8.03 16.01
C ARG A 231 -3.51 -7.17 15.07
N ILE A 232 -3.47 -5.86 15.28
CA ILE A 232 -4.05 -4.86 14.37
C ILE A 232 -2.91 -4.03 13.80
N ILE A 233 -2.72 -4.08 12.50
CA ILE A 233 -1.70 -3.31 11.78
C ILE A 233 -2.36 -2.10 11.14
N ASN A 234 -2.10 -0.92 11.72
CA ASN A 234 -2.63 0.35 11.23
C ASN A 234 -1.81 0.86 10.05
N VAL A 235 -2.36 0.74 8.84
CA VAL A 235 -1.72 1.10 7.56
C VAL A 235 -2.26 2.42 7.02
N GLY A 236 -3.58 2.57 6.95
CA GLY A 236 -4.24 3.69 6.31
C GLY A 236 -5.20 4.43 7.24
N ARG A 237 -5.81 5.52 6.74
CA ARG A 237 -6.74 6.39 7.47
C ARG A 237 -7.90 6.83 6.58
N LEU A 238 -8.39 5.90 5.75
CA LEU A 238 -9.47 6.20 4.79
C LEU A 238 -10.80 6.51 5.49
N GLY A 239 -11.00 6.00 6.70
CA GLY A 239 -12.18 6.21 7.55
C GLY A 239 -12.03 7.36 8.55
N GLY A 240 -10.82 7.93 8.70
CA GLY A 240 -10.56 9.05 9.61
C GLY A 240 -9.15 9.01 10.21
N PHE A 241 -8.65 10.19 10.59
CA PHE A 241 -7.33 10.35 11.24
C PHE A 241 -7.41 10.23 12.77
N SER A 242 -8.61 10.26 13.33
CA SER A 242 -8.90 10.14 14.75
C SER A 242 -10.20 9.38 14.96
N GLY A 243 -10.44 8.89 16.16
CA GLY A 243 -11.65 8.16 16.54
C GLY A 243 -11.60 7.78 18.00
N ASP A 244 -12.74 7.29 18.52
CA ASP A 244 -12.83 6.76 19.89
C ASP A 244 -12.09 5.43 19.97
N PHE A 245 -11.51 5.14 21.15
CA PHE A 245 -10.77 3.92 21.40
C PHE A 245 -11.12 3.34 22.77
N ASP A 246 -11.62 2.13 22.78
CA ASP A 246 -11.98 1.38 24.00
C ASP A 246 -10.71 0.72 24.59
N PHE A 247 -10.13 1.40 25.60
CA PHE A 247 -8.92 0.92 26.27
C PHE A 247 -9.16 -0.34 27.10
N ASP A 248 -10.36 -0.52 27.65
CA ASP A 248 -10.70 -1.71 28.44
C ASP A 248 -10.79 -2.94 27.55
N LEU A 249 -11.50 -2.83 26.42
CA LEU A 249 -11.61 -3.90 25.43
C LEU A 249 -10.23 -4.27 24.83
N HIS A 250 -9.42 -3.27 24.52
CA HIS A 250 -8.04 -3.47 24.07
C HIS A 250 -7.22 -4.27 25.09
N ALA A 251 -7.26 -3.84 26.37
CA ALA A 251 -6.52 -4.48 27.44
C ALA A 251 -7.05 -5.90 27.75
N ALA A 252 -8.37 -6.08 27.85
CA ALA A 252 -9.00 -7.38 28.10
C ALA A 252 -8.64 -8.43 27.05
N ARG A 253 -8.51 -8.02 25.79
CA ARG A 253 -8.09 -8.90 24.69
C ARG A 253 -6.58 -8.94 24.48
N ARG A 254 -5.79 -8.12 25.18
CA ARG A 254 -4.32 -8.05 25.06
C ARG A 254 -3.85 -7.89 23.60
N ILE A 255 -4.52 -7.00 22.85
CA ILE A 255 -4.27 -6.81 21.41
C ILE A 255 -2.98 -6.03 21.20
N HIS A 256 -2.20 -6.42 20.20
CA HIS A 256 -1.07 -5.66 19.69
C HIS A 256 -1.54 -4.68 18.61
N TYR A 257 -1.54 -3.37 18.90
CA TYR A 257 -1.90 -2.33 17.94
C TYR A 257 -0.62 -1.66 17.41
N ILE A 258 -0.30 -1.88 16.12
CA ILE A 258 1.00 -1.54 15.52
C ILE A 258 0.80 -0.58 14.36
N GLY A 259 1.40 0.62 14.44
CA GLY A 259 1.44 1.57 13.33
C GLY A 259 2.55 1.26 12.35
N VAL A 260 2.26 1.36 11.04
CA VAL A 260 3.26 1.18 9.99
C VAL A 260 3.28 2.35 9.02
N THR A 261 4.48 2.74 8.57
CA THR A 261 4.69 3.78 7.57
C THR A 261 6.08 3.66 6.96
N PHE A 262 6.25 4.08 5.71
CA PHE A 262 7.57 4.26 5.08
C PHE A 262 8.12 5.69 5.23
N ARG A 263 7.29 6.65 5.68
CA ARG A 263 7.67 8.07 5.74
C ARG A 263 8.82 8.39 6.69
N THR A 264 9.05 7.54 7.67
CA THR A 264 10.07 7.71 8.71
C THR A 264 11.16 6.64 8.65
N ARG A 265 11.19 5.85 7.57
CA ARG A 265 12.21 4.82 7.38
C ARG A 265 13.37 5.33 6.54
N SER A 266 14.56 4.86 6.87
CA SER A 266 15.73 4.96 5.98
C SER A 266 15.55 4.05 4.74
N ILE A 267 16.43 4.21 3.76
CA ILE A 267 16.44 3.35 2.57
C ILE A 267 16.85 1.92 2.95
N ASP A 268 17.74 1.77 3.91
CA ASP A 268 18.28 0.47 4.35
C ASP A 268 17.26 -0.37 5.12
N GLU A 269 16.27 0.26 5.77
CA GLU A 269 15.12 -0.43 6.41
C GLU A 269 14.10 -0.93 5.39
#